data_68c4f02be7f06162434bee85812815b4
#
_entry.id   68c4f02be7f06162434bee85812815b4
#
_cell.length_a   1.000
_cell.length_b   1.000
_cell.length_c   1.000
_cell.angle_alpha   90.00
_cell.angle_beta   90.00
_cell.angle_gamma   90.00
#
_symmetry.space_group_name_H-M   'P 1'
#
loop_
_entity.id
_entity.type
_entity.pdbx_description
1 polymer ?
#
loop_
_entity_poly.entity_id
_entity_poly.type
_entity_poly.pdbx_seq_one_letter_code
_entity_poly.pdbx_strand_id
1 'polypeptide(L)'
;VSHYACSKLAMELMARTWFNRLPILITRPFNYIGVGQGIQFLVPKLVDHFRRRASVVQLGNLDVEREFLDVRSVAEVYARLLESPLQSEVLNIASGVGRTLRSIIDDLTRITGHRIVTEVNSALVRRNEVVRLVGSNERLTQAIGSLKPIDFEATLRWMLEVRD
;
A
#
# COMPACT_ATOMS: atom_id res chain seq x y z
N VAL A 1 -15.94 -5.91 10.05
CA VAL A 1 -14.76 -6.52 10.71
C VAL A 1 -14.55 -7.87 10.06
N SER A 2 -13.33 -8.20 9.65
CA SER A 2 -12.99 -9.49 9.03
C SER A 2 -12.22 -10.38 10.03
N HIS A 3 -12.28 -11.71 9.83
CA HIS A 3 -11.48 -12.65 10.63
C HIS A 3 -9.99 -12.33 10.58
N TYR A 4 -9.49 -11.89 9.42
CA TYR A 4 -8.12 -11.42 9.25
C TYR A 4 -7.81 -10.22 10.17
N ALA A 5 -8.67 -9.20 10.19
CA ALA A 5 -8.46 -8.03 11.05
C ALA A 5 -8.48 -8.41 12.54
N CYS A 6 -9.39 -9.31 12.95
CA CYS A 6 -9.43 -9.83 14.31
C CYS A 6 -8.15 -10.58 14.68
N SER A 7 -7.64 -11.45 13.80
CA SER A 7 -6.41 -12.21 14.07
C SER A 7 -5.19 -11.31 14.19
N LYS A 8 -5.09 -10.26 13.37
CA LYS A 8 -3.99 -9.28 13.46
C LYS A 8 -4.06 -8.44 14.72
N LEU A 9 -5.25 -8.03 15.13
CA LEU A 9 -5.43 -7.31 16.39
C LEU A 9 -5.08 -8.20 17.59
N ALA A 10 -5.52 -9.45 17.60
CA ALA A 10 -5.19 -10.40 18.67
C ALA A 10 -3.67 -10.61 18.76
N MET A 11 -2.98 -10.81 17.63
CA MET A 11 -1.53 -10.91 17.57
C MET A 11 -0.85 -9.68 18.17
N GLU A 12 -1.31 -8.48 17.81
CA GLU A 12 -0.75 -7.22 18.33
C GLU A 12 -0.93 -7.12 19.85
N LEU A 13 -2.13 -7.44 20.37
CA LEU A 13 -2.41 -7.42 21.80
C LEU A 13 -1.55 -8.43 22.55
N MET A 14 -1.38 -9.64 22.01
CA MET A 14 -0.48 -10.65 22.60
C MET A 14 0.98 -10.16 22.63
N ALA A 15 1.49 -9.59 21.53
CA ALA A 15 2.85 -9.07 21.48
C ALA A 15 3.09 -7.97 22.54
N ARG A 16 2.10 -7.10 22.77
CA ARG A 16 2.19 -6.04 23.79
C ARG A 16 2.36 -6.57 25.20
N THR A 17 1.86 -7.77 25.52
CA THR A 17 2.06 -8.38 26.86
C THR A 17 3.52 -8.73 27.15
N TRP A 18 4.36 -8.75 26.11
CA TRP A 18 5.80 -9.04 26.18
C TRP A 18 6.70 -7.81 26.16
N PHE A 19 6.14 -6.61 26.01
CA PHE A 19 6.90 -5.36 25.90
C PHE A 19 7.89 -5.11 27.04
N ASN A 20 7.55 -5.57 28.26
CA ASN A 20 8.45 -5.46 29.43
C ASN A 20 9.56 -6.52 29.48
N ARG A 21 9.56 -7.48 28.53
CA ARG A 21 10.48 -8.61 28.52
C ARG A 21 11.30 -8.72 27.24
N LEU A 22 10.76 -8.23 26.14
CA LEU A 22 11.35 -8.34 24.81
C LEU A 22 11.31 -6.99 24.10
N PRO A 23 12.36 -6.63 23.33
CA PRO A 23 12.42 -5.40 22.54
C PRO A 23 11.58 -5.56 21.27
N ILE A 24 10.26 -5.53 21.38
CA ILE A 24 9.35 -5.76 20.26
C ILE A 24 8.94 -4.41 19.62
N LEU A 25 9.09 -4.31 18.32
CA LEU A 25 8.46 -3.25 17.50
C LEU A 25 7.28 -3.86 16.75
N ILE A 26 6.12 -3.26 16.88
CA ILE A 26 4.94 -3.60 16.11
C ILE A 26 4.80 -2.60 14.97
N THR A 27 4.83 -3.08 13.74
CA THR A 27 4.63 -2.25 12.56
C THR A 27 3.26 -2.50 11.94
N ARG A 28 2.63 -1.44 11.47
CA ARG A 28 1.37 -1.46 10.74
C ARG A 28 1.61 -0.90 9.34
N PRO A 29 2.10 -1.71 8.40
CA PRO A 29 2.26 -1.25 7.02
C PRO A 29 0.90 -1.02 6.40
N PHE A 30 0.75 0.14 5.76
CA PHE A 30 -0.36 0.46 4.87
C PHE A 30 -0.17 -0.26 3.53
N ASN A 31 -0.92 0.12 2.49
CA ASN A 31 -0.73 -0.61 1.24
C ASN A 31 0.66 -0.32 0.65
N TYR A 32 1.27 -1.34 0.12
CA TYR A 32 2.51 -1.22 -0.64
C TYR A 32 2.42 -2.06 -1.92
N ILE A 33 3.18 -1.67 -2.92
CA ILE A 33 3.16 -2.23 -4.26
C ILE A 33 4.58 -2.48 -4.76
N GLY A 34 4.70 -3.40 -5.70
CA GLY A 34 5.96 -3.72 -6.35
C GLY A 34 5.83 -4.85 -7.36
N VAL A 35 6.92 -5.10 -8.07
CA VAL A 35 7.03 -6.23 -9.00
C VAL A 35 6.87 -7.55 -8.25
N GLY A 36 6.27 -8.55 -8.90
CA GLY A 36 6.01 -9.88 -8.32
C GLY A 36 4.74 -9.94 -7.45
N GLN A 37 4.03 -8.84 -7.25
CA GLN A 37 2.77 -8.84 -6.52
C GLN A 37 1.63 -9.37 -7.41
N GLY A 38 0.81 -10.29 -6.86
CA GLY A 38 -0.23 -10.96 -7.62
C GLY A 38 -1.34 -10.03 -8.14
N ILE A 39 -1.89 -10.36 -9.30
CA ILE A 39 -2.94 -9.59 -10.01
C ILE A 39 -4.30 -9.54 -9.29
N GLN A 40 -4.48 -10.28 -8.19
CA GLN A 40 -5.65 -10.15 -7.32
C GLN A 40 -5.67 -8.82 -6.54
N PHE A 41 -4.52 -8.13 -6.44
CA PHE A 41 -4.43 -6.82 -5.84
C PHE A 41 -4.68 -5.71 -6.87
N LEU A 42 -5.19 -4.57 -6.40
CA LEU A 42 -5.69 -3.50 -7.24
C LEU A 42 -4.66 -2.94 -8.23
N VAL A 43 -3.52 -2.45 -7.72
CA VAL A 43 -2.51 -1.79 -8.58
C VAL A 43 -1.85 -2.79 -9.53
N PRO A 44 -1.41 -3.99 -9.12
CA PRO A 44 -0.96 -5.02 -10.03
C PRO A 44 -1.98 -5.38 -11.12
N LYS A 45 -3.27 -5.48 -10.77
CA LYS A 45 -4.35 -5.70 -11.74
C LYS A 45 -4.39 -4.59 -12.79
N LEU A 46 -4.32 -3.33 -12.37
CA LEU A 46 -4.31 -2.19 -13.30
C LEU A 46 -3.07 -2.22 -14.19
N VAL A 47 -1.88 -2.41 -13.61
CA VAL A 47 -0.63 -2.51 -14.36
C VAL A 47 -0.70 -3.60 -15.42
N ASP A 48 -1.22 -4.79 -15.08
CA ASP A 48 -1.39 -5.89 -16.03
C ASP A 48 -2.35 -5.52 -17.18
N HIS A 49 -3.49 -4.87 -16.88
CA HIS A 49 -4.43 -4.43 -17.92
C HIS A 49 -3.81 -3.38 -18.85
N PHE A 50 -3.06 -2.42 -18.33
CA PHE A 50 -2.35 -1.43 -19.15
C PHE A 50 -1.23 -2.06 -19.97
N ARG A 51 -0.47 -3.00 -19.39
CA ARG A 51 0.59 -3.74 -20.08
C ARG A 51 0.06 -4.53 -21.27
N ARG A 52 -1.10 -5.20 -21.09
CA ARG A 52 -1.77 -5.96 -22.17
C ARG A 52 -2.58 -5.08 -23.13
N ARG A 53 -2.61 -3.76 -22.91
CA ARG A 53 -3.43 -2.81 -23.66
C ARG A 53 -4.91 -3.23 -23.72
N ALA A 54 -5.44 -3.73 -22.59
CA ALA A 54 -6.83 -4.13 -22.49
C ALA A 54 -7.77 -2.94 -22.76
N SER A 55 -8.90 -3.19 -23.42
CA SER A 55 -9.88 -2.14 -23.72
C SER A 55 -10.72 -1.76 -22.52
N VAL A 56 -10.95 -2.70 -21.58
CA VAL A 56 -11.85 -2.54 -20.43
C VAL A 56 -11.20 -3.11 -19.17
N VAL A 57 -11.45 -2.46 -18.03
CA VAL A 57 -11.17 -3.00 -16.69
C VAL A 57 -12.38 -2.85 -15.78
N GLN A 58 -12.74 -3.94 -15.09
CA GLN A 58 -13.80 -3.91 -14.09
C GLN A 58 -13.22 -3.61 -12.72
N LEU A 59 -13.76 -2.58 -12.06
CA LEU A 59 -13.33 -2.06 -10.77
C LEU A 59 -14.52 -1.87 -9.83
N GLY A 60 -14.23 -1.66 -8.55
CA GLY A 60 -15.22 -1.20 -7.57
C GLY A 60 -15.37 0.33 -7.62
N ASN A 61 -15.49 0.95 -6.44
CA ASN A 61 -15.62 2.39 -6.30
C ASN A 61 -14.29 3.09 -6.69
N LEU A 62 -14.38 4.02 -7.66
CA LEU A 62 -13.22 4.74 -8.21
C LEU A 62 -12.76 5.92 -7.34
N ASP A 63 -13.62 6.39 -6.45
CA ASP A 63 -13.40 7.61 -5.67
C ASP A 63 -12.87 7.33 -4.25
N VAL A 64 -12.63 6.05 -3.93
CA VAL A 64 -11.94 5.70 -2.68
C VAL A 64 -10.48 6.11 -2.73
N GLU A 65 -10.02 6.64 -1.60
CA GLU A 65 -8.65 7.11 -1.46
C GLU A 65 -7.84 6.12 -0.60
N ARG A 66 -6.73 5.67 -1.14
CA ARG A 66 -5.78 4.78 -0.49
C ARG A 66 -4.37 5.32 -0.70
N GLU A 67 -3.47 4.98 0.20
CA GLU A 67 -2.06 5.22 -0.02
C GLU A 67 -1.36 3.95 -0.50
N PHE A 68 -0.26 4.15 -1.21
CA PHE A 68 0.58 3.08 -1.73
C PHE A 68 2.05 3.46 -1.61
N LEU A 69 2.82 2.65 -0.91
CA LEU A 69 4.26 2.76 -0.82
C LEU A 69 4.93 1.83 -1.84
N ASP A 70 6.12 2.19 -2.29
CA ASP A 70 6.99 1.25 -2.98
C ASP A 70 7.50 0.21 -1.97
N VAL A 71 7.46 -1.07 -2.32
CA VAL A 71 7.91 -2.15 -1.44
C VAL A 71 9.38 -2.00 -1.03
N ARG A 72 10.23 -1.41 -1.89
CA ARG A 72 11.63 -1.15 -1.58
C ARG A 72 11.77 -0.08 -0.50
N SER A 73 10.92 0.96 -0.51
CA SER A 73 10.86 1.95 0.56
C SER A 73 10.40 1.32 1.87
N VAL A 74 9.45 0.38 1.82
CA VAL A 74 9.02 -0.37 3.01
C VAL A 74 10.17 -1.21 3.56
N ALA A 75 10.94 -1.90 2.71
CA ALA A 75 12.10 -2.68 3.11
C ALA A 75 13.17 -1.79 3.77
N GLU A 76 13.43 -0.60 3.24
CA GLU A 76 14.34 0.38 3.84
C GLU A 76 13.88 0.81 5.23
N VAL A 77 12.57 1.05 5.43
CA VAL A 77 11.99 1.35 6.74
C VAL A 77 12.31 0.22 7.73
N TYR A 78 12.09 -1.03 7.34
CA TYR A 78 12.37 -2.17 8.21
C TYR A 78 13.88 -2.26 8.56
N ALA A 79 14.77 -2.05 7.60
CA ALA A 79 16.21 -2.03 7.86
C ALA A 79 16.59 -0.97 8.91
N ARG A 80 16.10 0.27 8.74
CA ARG A 80 16.34 1.37 9.70
C ARG A 80 15.72 1.11 11.08
N LEU A 81 14.55 0.50 11.13
CA LEU A 81 13.91 0.13 12.41
C LEU A 81 14.71 -0.92 13.17
N LEU A 82 15.31 -1.90 12.46
CA LEU A 82 16.17 -2.91 13.08
C LEU A 82 17.46 -2.31 13.67
N GLU A 83 17.97 -1.23 13.09
CA GLU A 83 19.15 -0.50 13.57
C GLU A 83 18.80 0.56 14.64
N SER A 84 17.53 0.85 14.85
CA SER A 84 17.07 1.85 15.80
C SER A 84 17.09 1.33 17.25
N PRO A 85 17.26 2.22 18.25
CA PRO A 85 17.17 1.84 19.65
C PRO A 85 15.74 1.67 20.16
N LEU A 86 14.75 1.79 19.28
CA LEU A 86 13.34 1.75 19.65
C LEU A 86 12.92 0.38 20.16
N GLN A 87 12.12 0.41 21.20
CA GLN A 87 11.56 -0.81 21.81
C GLN A 87 10.13 -0.54 22.26
N SER A 88 9.31 -1.59 22.23
CA SER A 88 7.96 -1.56 22.80
C SER A 88 7.05 -0.48 22.21
N GLU A 89 7.21 -0.24 20.91
CA GLU A 89 6.49 0.78 20.16
C GLU A 89 5.58 0.17 19.09
N VAL A 90 4.58 0.97 18.69
CA VAL A 90 3.71 0.67 17.55
C VAL A 90 3.81 1.79 16.53
N LEU A 91 4.23 1.47 15.32
CA LEU A 91 4.51 2.43 14.26
C LEU A 91 3.74 2.10 12.98
N ASN A 92 3.12 3.10 12.39
CA ASN A 92 2.58 2.99 11.03
C ASN A 92 3.71 3.13 10.02
N ILE A 93 3.75 2.24 9.04
CA ILE A 93 4.57 2.41 7.84
C ILE A 93 3.63 2.94 6.76
N ALA A 94 3.64 4.25 6.59
CA ALA A 94 2.68 4.99 5.78
C ALA A 94 3.39 6.11 5.00
N SER A 95 2.84 6.47 3.83
CA SER A 95 3.33 7.60 3.04
C SER A 95 2.75 8.95 3.48
N GLY A 96 1.56 8.92 4.06
CA GLY A 96 0.75 10.11 4.32
C GLY A 96 0.09 10.70 3.07
N VAL A 97 0.27 10.09 1.88
CA VAL A 97 -0.24 10.59 0.60
C VAL A 97 -1.33 9.66 0.06
N GLY A 98 -2.56 10.14 0.06
CA GLY A 98 -3.69 9.41 -0.51
C GLY A 98 -3.76 9.55 -2.04
N ARG A 99 -4.23 8.49 -2.69
CA ARG A 99 -4.49 8.42 -4.13
C ARG A 99 -5.83 7.78 -4.40
N THR A 100 -6.61 8.37 -5.28
CA THR A 100 -7.85 7.75 -5.76
C THR A 100 -7.54 6.72 -6.84
N LEU A 101 -8.45 5.76 -7.05
CA LEU A 101 -8.32 4.84 -8.18
C LEU A 101 -8.26 5.60 -9.52
N ARG A 102 -9.05 6.65 -9.64
CA ARG A 102 -9.07 7.51 -10.82
C ARG A 102 -7.67 8.10 -11.09
N SER A 103 -7.03 8.69 -10.08
CA SER A 103 -5.68 9.26 -10.25
C SER A 103 -4.63 8.22 -10.67
N ILE A 104 -4.75 6.97 -10.18
CA ILE A 104 -3.84 5.88 -10.58
C ILE A 104 -4.04 5.50 -12.05
N ILE A 105 -5.30 5.47 -12.53
CA ILE A 105 -5.63 5.20 -13.93
C ILE A 105 -5.11 6.34 -14.83
N ASP A 106 -5.24 7.58 -14.40
CA ASP A 106 -4.73 8.74 -15.12
C ASP A 106 -3.20 8.69 -15.23
N ASP A 107 -2.50 8.34 -14.14
CA ASP A 107 -1.05 8.14 -14.15
C ASP A 107 -0.63 7.04 -15.13
N LEU A 108 -1.28 5.87 -15.09
CA LEU A 108 -1.00 4.77 -16.02
C LEU A 108 -1.31 5.14 -17.47
N THR A 109 -2.40 5.89 -17.70
CA THR A 109 -2.74 6.41 -19.02
C THR A 109 -1.64 7.32 -19.56
N ARG A 110 -1.15 8.22 -18.72
CA ARG A 110 -0.06 9.16 -19.08
C ARG A 110 1.26 8.43 -19.35
N ILE A 111 1.59 7.43 -18.53
CA ILE A 111 2.83 6.64 -18.66
C ILE A 111 2.82 5.80 -19.95
N THR A 112 1.70 5.14 -20.26
CA THR A 112 1.63 4.15 -21.33
C THR A 112 1.10 4.70 -22.67
N GLY A 113 0.48 5.89 -22.65
CA GLY A 113 -0.24 6.44 -23.80
C GLY A 113 -1.49 5.64 -24.18
N HIS A 114 -1.89 4.65 -23.34
CA HIS A 114 -3.06 3.82 -23.57
C HIS A 114 -4.24 4.29 -22.72
N ARG A 115 -5.44 4.34 -23.30
CA ARG A 115 -6.68 4.63 -22.59
C ARG A 115 -7.47 3.34 -22.41
N ILE A 116 -7.97 3.13 -21.19
CA ILE A 116 -8.80 1.98 -20.84
C ILE A 116 -10.18 2.46 -20.37
N VAL A 117 -11.23 1.76 -20.78
CA VAL A 117 -12.58 2.02 -20.28
C VAL A 117 -12.73 1.36 -18.91
N THR A 118 -13.20 2.11 -17.92
CA THR A 118 -13.47 1.60 -16.59
C THR A 118 -14.94 1.29 -16.42
N GLU A 119 -15.25 0.06 -16.07
CA GLU A 119 -16.60 -0.37 -15.71
C GLU A 119 -16.71 -0.59 -14.21
N VAL A 120 -17.70 0.05 -13.58
CA VAL A 120 -17.98 -0.19 -12.16
C VAL A 120 -18.78 -1.47 -12.02
N ASN A 121 -18.18 -2.46 -11.37
CA ASN A 121 -18.85 -3.71 -11.03
C ASN A 121 -19.29 -3.67 -9.56
N SER A 122 -20.61 -3.69 -9.33
CA SER A 122 -21.19 -3.63 -7.99
C SER A 122 -20.76 -4.78 -7.09
N ALA A 123 -20.41 -5.95 -7.65
CA ALA A 123 -19.90 -7.09 -6.90
C ALA A 123 -18.50 -6.81 -6.28
N LEU A 124 -17.76 -5.83 -6.82
CA LEU A 124 -16.46 -5.40 -6.31
C LEU A 124 -16.56 -4.22 -5.33
N VAL A 125 -17.75 -3.64 -5.16
CA VAL A 125 -17.99 -2.57 -4.19
C VAL A 125 -18.23 -3.16 -2.81
N ARG A 126 -17.44 -2.77 -1.83
CA ARG A 126 -17.58 -3.26 -0.45
C ARG A 126 -18.71 -2.54 0.26
N ARG A 127 -19.55 -3.29 0.99
CA ARG A 127 -20.76 -2.79 1.67
C ARG A 127 -20.48 -1.67 2.70
N ASN A 128 -19.31 -1.71 3.36
CA ASN A 128 -18.87 -0.71 4.35
C ASN A 128 -17.47 -0.22 3.95
N GLU A 129 -17.36 0.38 2.77
CA GLU A 129 -16.08 0.81 2.26
C GLU A 129 -15.61 2.08 2.98
N VAL A 130 -14.40 2.02 3.52
CA VAL A 130 -13.73 3.21 4.07
C VAL A 130 -13.39 4.11 2.89
N VAL A 131 -13.97 5.30 2.83
CA VAL A 131 -13.77 6.25 1.71
C VAL A 131 -12.31 6.69 1.64
N ARG A 132 -11.69 7.03 2.77
CA ARG A 132 -10.31 7.48 2.84
C ARG A 132 -9.52 6.68 3.88
N LEU A 133 -8.44 6.01 3.46
CA LEU A 133 -7.53 5.28 4.33
C LEU A 133 -6.09 5.70 4.01
N VAL A 134 -5.60 6.67 4.79
CA VAL A 134 -4.26 7.25 4.71
C VAL A 134 -3.71 7.33 6.12
N GLY A 135 -2.49 6.85 6.33
CA GLY A 135 -1.86 6.82 7.64
C GLY A 135 -1.01 8.05 7.91
N SER A 136 -0.83 8.40 9.20
CA SER A 136 0.23 9.33 9.61
C SER A 136 1.55 8.58 9.76
N ASN A 137 2.62 9.16 9.22
CA ASN A 137 4.00 8.69 9.35
C ASN A 137 4.84 9.53 10.32
N GLU A 138 4.21 10.44 11.06
CA GLU A 138 4.91 11.38 11.96
C GLU A 138 5.78 10.64 12.98
N ARG A 139 5.23 9.65 13.69
CA ARG A 139 5.97 8.86 14.68
C ARG A 139 7.12 8.09 14.04
N LEU A 140 6.91 7.54 12.85
CA LEU A 140 7.96 6.85 12.09
C LEU A 140 9.09 7.83 11.75
N THR A 141 8.75 9.01 11.22
CA THR A 141 9.72 10.05 10.87
C THR A 141 10.51 10.56 12.09
N GLN A 142 9.85 10.71 13.23
CA GLN A 142 10.52 11.06 14.48
C GLN A 142 11.50 9.96 14.94
N ALA A 143 11.15 8.72 14.70
CA ALA A 143 11.89 7.56 15.15
C ALA A 143 13.16 7.28 14.33
N ILE A 144 13.07 7.30 13.01
CA ILE A 144 14.15 6.89 12.09
C ILE A 144 14.60 8.00 11.12
N GLY A 145 14.13 9.21 11.33
CA GLY A 145 14.40 10.34 10.45
C GLY A 145 13.53 10.35 9.19
N SER A 146 13.67 11.42 8.41
CA SER A 146 12.93 11.55 7.16
C SER A 146 13.37 10.51 6.14
N LEU A 147 12.39 9.87 5.55
CA LEU A 147 12.59 8.99 4.40
C LEU A 147 12.32 9.77 3.12
N LYS A 148 13.06 9.45 2.07
CA LYS A 148 12.72 9.85 0.71
C LYS A 148 12.09 8.65 0.02
N PRO A 149 10.78 8.46 0.12
CA PRO A 149 10.14 7.30 -0.51
C PRO A 149 10.32 7.38 -2.02
N ILE A 150 10.45 6.21 -2.64
CA ILE A 150 10.46 6.12 -4.09
C ILE A 150 9.12 6.68 -4.61
N ASP A 151 9.20 7.53 -5.62
CA ASP A 151 8.02 8.14 -6.20
C ASP A 151 7.06 7.10 -6.79
N PHE A 152 5.76 7.35 -6.61
CA PHE A 152 4.72 6.42 -7.04
C PHE A 152 4.74 6.16 -8.56
N GLU A 153 4.96 7.21 -9.35
CA GLU A 153 5.08 7.04 -10.81
C GLU A 153 6.30 6.19 -11.19
N ALA A 154 7.44 6.39 -10.51
CA ALA A 154 8.62 5.56 -10.72
C ALA A 154 8.35 4.10 -10.39
N THR A 155 7.54 3.83 -9.34
CA THR A 155 7.10 2.48 -9.00
C THR A 155 6.22 1.88 -10.09
N LEU A 156 5.25 2.65 -10.61
CA LEU A 156 4.38 2.19 -11.72
C LEU A 156 5.19 1.87 -12.99
N ARG A 157 6.18 2.71 -13.33
CA ARG A 157 7.07 2.47 -14.48
C ARG A 157 7.86 1.18 -14.29
N TRP A 158 8.47 0.98 -13.12
CA TRP A 158 9.17 -0.24 -12.79
C TRP A 158 8.27 -1.48 -12.90
N MET A 159 7.04 -1.41 -12.38
CA MET A 159 6.08 -2.52 -12.49
C MET A 159 5.63 -2.79 -13.93
N LEU A 160 5.58 -1.78 -14.80
CA LEU A 160 5.23 -1.93 -16.22
C LEU A 160 6.37 -2.56 -17.05
N GLU A 161 7.63 -2.26 -16.72
CA GLU A 161 8.83 -2.68 -17.45
C GLU A 161 9.21 -4.14 -17.18
N VAL A 162 9.09 -4.58 -15.94
CA VAL A 162 9.47 -5.96 -15.58
C VAL A 162 8.38 -6.93 -16.02
N ARG A 163 8.77 -7.89 -16.86
CA ARG A 163 7.92 -9.03 -17.26
C ARG A 163 8.31 -10.22 -16.39
N ASP A 164 7.31 -10.80 -15.75
CA ASP A 164 7.47 -12.09 -15.05
C ASP A 164 7.70 -13.21 -16.06
#